data_a02501a6ffbcdcc4de178e1b07e2448c
#
_entry.id   a02501a6ffbcdcc4de178e1b07e2448c
#
_cell.length_a   1.000
_cell.length_b   1.000
_cell.length_c   1.000
_cell.angle_alpha   90.00
_cell.angle_beta   90.00
_cell.angle_gamma   90.00
#
_symmetry.space_group_name_H-M   'P 1'
#
loop_
_entity.id
_entity.type
_entity.pdbx_description
1 polymer ?
#
loop_
_entity_poly.entity_id
_entity_poly.type
_entity_poly.pdbx_seq_one_letter_code
_entity_poly.pdbx_strand_id
1 'polypeptide(L)'
;VNQQQNESIDVGRRDKHENSRGHHSDTVTNSINGWVKPPATPAISQEVAPVKLESPEIAGTLPAELAARIRGEVRFDVASRALYATDASNYRQVPIGVVIPRDANDVVETVAAARQYGAPVLARGGGTSLAGQCCNVAVVIDFSKYMHAIRAIDPQRKLARVEPGVVLDDLRDRAEQYHLTFGPDPSTHNHCTLGGMIGNNSCGVHSVMAGKTDDNVEELEVLTYDGTRMRVGKTTPDELERIIHEGGRRGQIYAQLRALRDRYSDLIRRRFPAIPRRVSGYNLPWLLPENGFNVARVLVGSESTCVTVLEATVRLVHSPPVRSLLVLGYADVYQAGDHIAEVLAHKPIALEGIDDRLVSDMKKKRLHPEYVQLLPEGSGWLLVEFGAETRAEADAQARSLMDAIKRDPNPPSMKLFDNPQEERTIWLVRRSGLGATARVPDQKDTWEGWEDSAVPPEKLGGYLRDLRKLLNEYGYACALYGHFGQGCVHTR
;
A
#
# COMPACT_ATOMS: atom_id res chain seq x y z
N VAL A 1 -38.53 -10.89 -32.02
CA VAL A 1 -39.94 -11.16 -31.86
C VAL A 1 -40.27 -11.06 -30.39
N ASN A 2 -41.18 -10.08 -30.09
CA ASN A 2 -41.91 -9.76 -28.85
C ASN A 2 -41.06 -9.19 -27.69
N GLN A 3 -41.17 -7.94 -27.32
CA GLN A 3 -42.21 -6.95 -26.85
C GLN A 3 -42.88 -7.33 -25.51
N GLN A 4 -42.75 -6.33 -24.58
CA GLN A 4 -43.66 -5.95 -23.47
C GLN A 4 -43.44 -6.72 -22.15
N GLN A 5 -43.37 -6.10 -20.96
CA GLN A 5 -44.19 -4.99 -20.40
C GLN A 5 -43.49 -4.28 -19.24
N ASN A 6 -43.70 -2.96 -19.18
CA ASN A 6 -43.50 -2.10 -18.01
C ASN A 6 -44.60 -2.33 -16.97
N GLU A 7 -44.26 -2.48 -15.71
CA GLU A 7 -45.19 -2.18 -14.61
C GLU A 7 -44.51 -1.21 -13.60
N SER A 8 -45.13 -0.07 -13.53
CA SER A 8 -44.88 0.97 -12.52
C SER A 8 -45.56 0.61 -11.21
N ILE A 9 -44.83 0.65 -10.09
CA ILE A 9 -45.39 0.54 -8.74
C ILE A 9 -45.47 1.94 -8.14
N ASP A 10 -46.70 2.36 -7.95
CA ASP A 10 -47.17 3.56 -7.28
C ASP A 10 -47.03 3.43 -5.75
N VAL A 11 -46.38 4.39 -5.08
CA VAL A 11 -46.26 4.45 -3.62
C VAL A 11 -47.26 5.49 -3.10
N GLY A 12 -48.38 5.01 -2.66
CA GLY A 12 -49.42 5.79 -1.98
C GLY A 12 -49.02 6.27 -0.58
N ARG A 13 -49.18 7.56 -0.35
CA ARG A 13 -49.21 8.22 0.94
C ARG A 13 -50.26 7.63 1.87
N ARG A 14 -49.94 7.52 3.16
CA ARG A 14 -50.93 7.57 4.25
C ARG A 14 -50.45 8.34 5.45
N ASP A 15 -51.42 9.07 5.99
CA ASP A 15 -51.33 10.13 6.98
C ASP A 15 -51.10 9.66 8.43
N LYS A 16 -50.76 10.65 9.23
CA LYS A 16 -50.59 10.83 10.67
C LYS A 16 -51.66 10.14 11.54
N HIS A 17 -51.21 9.60 12.69
CA HIS A 17 -51.93 9.73 13.95
C HIS A 17 -50.97 9.80 15.14
N GLU A 18 -51.06 10.88 15.91
CA GLU A 18 -50.51 11.07 17.25
C GLU A 18 -51.17 10.08 18.23
N ASN A 19 -50.40 9.54 19.15
CA ASN A 19 -50.87 9.39 20.52
C ASN A 19 -49.71 9.19 21.51
N SER A 20 -49.72 10.03 22.51
CA SER A 20 -48.91 10.09 23.72
C SER A 20 -49.16 8.87 24.64
N ARG A 21 -48.09 8.29 25.23
CA ARG A 21 -48.02 7.86 26.64
C ARG A 21 -46.58 7.49 27.01
N GLY A 22 -46.08 8.09 28.09
CA GLY A 22 -44.75 7.87 28.60
C GLY A 22 -44.57 6.51 29.26
N HIS A 23 -43.34 6.02 29.15
CA HIS A 23 -42.76 5.09 30.13
C HIS A 23 -41.27 5.42 30.22
N HIS A 24 -40.82 5.76 31.43
CA HIS A 24 -39.44 5.79 31.82
C HIS A 24 -38.81 4.41 31.63
N SER A 25 -37.75 4.33 30.87
CA SER A 25 -36.77 3.27 30.98
C SER A 25 -35.39 3.90 30.86
N ASP A 26 -34.63 3.80 31.95
CA ASP A 26 -33.23 4.17 32.02
C ASP A 26 -32.43 3.30 31.08
N THR A 27 -32.07 3.83 29.93
CA THR A 27 -31.09 3.24 29.02
C THR A 27 -29.76 3.97 29.25
N VAL A 28 -28.82 3.26 29.82
CA VAL A 28 -27.40 3.65 29.87
C VAL A 28 -26.89 3.75 28.44
N THR A 29 -26.90 4.95 27.90
CA THR A 29 -26.21 5.25 26.64
C THR A 29 -24.73 5.43 26.93
N ASN A 30 -23.95 4.36 26.67
CA ASN A 30 -22.51 4.46 26.54
C ASN A 30 -22.23 5.32 25.29
N SER A 31 -21.94 6.60 25.50
CA SER A 31 -21.55 7.54 24.46
C SER A 31 -20.16 7.18 23.92
N ILE A 32 -20.10 6.54 22.77
CA ILE A 32 -18.93 6.52 21.89
C ILE A 32 -18.90 7.88 21.17
N ASN A 33 -18.67 8.95 21.87
CA ASN A 33 -18.56 10.29 21.28
C ASN A 33 -17.42 11.08 21.92
N GLY A 34 -16.19 10.62 21.68
CA GLY A 34 -14.98 11.42 21.88
C GLY A 34 -14.53 12.19 20.63
N TRP A 35 -15.41 12.44 19.67
CA TRP A 35 -15.10 13.31 18.53
C TRP A 35 -15.23 14.76 18.99
N VAL A 36 -14.11 15.35 19.38
CA VAL A 36 -14.01 16.81 19.51
C VAL A 36 -14.19 17.37 18.09
N LYS A 37 -15.26 18.15 17.87
CA LYS A 37 -15.44 18.90 16.64
C LYS A 37 -14.14 19.67 16.37
N PRO A 38 -13.49 19.52 15.22
CA PRO A 38 -12.29 20.30 14.93
C PRO A 38 -12.64 21.78 15.03
N PRO A 39 -11.74 22.62 15.57
CA PRO A 39 -11.96 24.07 15.55
C PRO A 39 -12.17 24.49 14.10
N ALA A 40 -13.11 25.40 13.89
CA ALA A 40 -13.44 25.92 12.57
C ALA A 40 -12.13 26.28 11.84
N THR A 41 -11.87 25.60 10.75
CA THR A 41 -10.74 25.91 9.85
C THR A 41 -10.98 27.35 9.40
N PRO A 42 -10.01 28.29 9.52
CA PRO A 42 -10.14 29.55 8.86
C PRO A 42 -10.40 29.27 7.39
N ALA A 43 -11.50 29.77 6.88
CA ALA A 43 -11.91 29.62 5.51
C ALA A 43 -10.74 30.05 4.60
N ILE A 44 -10.09 29.11 3.94
CA ILE A 44 -9.31 29.39 2.75
C ILE A 44 -10.38 29.61 1.69
N SER A 45 -10.95 30.80 1.68
CA SER A 45 -11.90 31.23 0.67
C SER A 45 -11.14 31.62 -0.60
N GLN A 46 -10.70 30.61 -1.33
CA GLN A 46 -10.75 30.64 -2.77
C GLN A 46 -11.63 29.44 -3.15
N GLU A 47 -12.91 29.72 -3.37
CA GLU A 47 -13.76 28.82 -4.14
C GLU A 47 -13.06 28.61 -5.50
N VAL A 48 -12.37 27.48 -5.62
CA VAL A 48 -11.98 26.99 -6.92
C VAL A 48 -13.30 26.61 -7.58
N ALA A 49 -13.74 27.41 -8.54
CA ALA A 49 -14.93 27.10 -9.33
C ALA A 49 -14.81 25.66 -9.84
N PRO A 50 -15.88 24.85 -9.80
CA PRO A 50 -15.82 23.48 -10.28
C PRO A 50 -15.37 23.51 -11.73
N VAL A 51 -14.20 22.92 -12.01
CA VAL A 51 -13.65 22.81 -13.36
C VAL A 51 -14.63 21.95 -14.16
N LYS A 52 -15.19 22.48 -15.23
CA LYS A 52 -15.92 21.67 -16.21
C LYS A 52 -14.89 20.81 -16.94
N LEU A 53 -14.59 19.66 -16.39
CA LEU A 53 -13.57 18.71 -16.89
C LEU A 53 -13.84 18.21 -18.32
N GLU A 54 -15.03 18.47 -18.86
CA GLU A 54 -15.45 18.17 -20.22
C GLU A 54 -15.55 19.42 -21.11
N SER A 55 -14.87 20.52 -20.78
CA SER A 55 -14.92 21.70 -21.63
C SER A 55 -14.30 21.40 -23.02
N PRO A 56 -14.90 21.90 -24.11
CA PRO A 56 -14.34 21.76 -25.46
C PRO A 56 -12.90 22.26 -25.59
N GLU A 57 -12.51 23.22 -24.76
CA GLU A 57 -11.15 23.79 -24.70
C GLU A 57 -10.13 22.78 -24.17
N ILE A 58 -10.47 22.02 -23.11
CA ILE A 58 -9.58 20.98 -22.59
C ILE A 58 -9.40 19.86 -23.64
N ALA A 59 -10.49 19.43 -24.26
CA ALA A 59 -10.44 18.34 -25.24
C ALA A 59 -9.77 18.71 -26.55
N GLY A 60 -9.85 19.98 -26.98
CA GLY A 60 -9.36 20.43 -28.27
C GLY A 60 -7.97 21.08 -28.25
N THR A 61 -7.68 21.90 -27.24
CA THR A 61 -6.49 22.76 -27.23
C THR A 61 -5.34 22.17 -26.44
N LEU A 62 -5.62 21.55 -25.26
CA LEU A 62 -4.58 20.97 -24.40
C LEU A 62 -3.71 19.90 -25.09
N PRO A 63 -4.26 18.95 -25.88
CA PRO A 63 -3.42 17.97 -26.59
C PRO A 63 -2.43 18.59 -27.56
N ALA A 64 -2.86 19.61 -28.32
CA ALA A 64 -2.01 20.30 -29.29
C ALA A 64 -0.89 21.10 -28.59
N GLU A 65 -1.22 21.76 -27.49
CA GLU A 65 -0.25 22.48 -26.68
C GLU A 65 0.78 21.54 -26.04
N LEU A 66 0.35 20.42 -25.49
CA LEU A 66 1.25 19.39 -24.95
C LEU A 66 2.17 18.85 -26.05
N ALA A 67 1.63 18.51 -27.23
CA ALA A 67 2.42 18.00 -28.34
C ALA A 67 3.49 18.99 -28.84
N ALA A 68 3.26 20.30 -28.66
CA ALA A 68 4.23 21.34 -29.01
C ALA A 68 5.32 21.53 -27.92
N ARG A 69 5.06 21.18 -26.66
CA ARG A 69 5.96 21.45 -25.52
C ARG A 69 6.83 20.26 -25.12
N ILE A 70 6.34 19.03 -25.31
CA ILE A 70 7.02 17.83 -24.82
C ILE A 70 7.54 16.96 -25.95
N ARG A 71 8.56 16.16 -25.66
CA ARG A 71 9.11 15.15 -26.58
C ARG A 71 8.46 13.78 -26.40
N GLY A 72 7.71 13.60 -25.33
CA GLY A 72 6.97 12.39 -24.99
C GLY A 72 5.74 12.20 -25.87
N GLU A 73 4.93 11.21 -25.50
CA GLU A 73 3.72 10.89 -26.23
C GLU A 73 2.51 11.59 -25.60
N VAL A 74 1.66 12.15 -26.46
CA VAL A 74 0.40 12.80 -26.07
C VAL A 74 -0.74 11.98 -26.68
N ARG A 75 -1.55 11.32 -25.86
CA ARG A 75 -2.58 10.37 -26.28
C ARG A 75 -3.93 10.76 -25.68
N PHE A 76 -4.74 11.45 -26.47
CA PHE A 76 -6.08 11.90 -26.07
C PHE A 76 -7.20 11.20 -26.85
N ASP A 77 -6.84 10.24 -27.70
CA ASP A 77 -7.80 9.43 -28.44
C ASP A 77 -8.59 8.48 -27.51
N VAL A 78 -9.76 8.05 -28.00
CA VAL A 78 -10.70 7.23 -27.22
C VAL A 78 -10.07 5.89 -26.79
N ALA A 79 -9.28 5.26 -27.66
CA ALA A 79 -8.68 3.95 -27.38
C ALA A 79 -7.62 4.05 -26.27
N SER A 80 -6.73 5.04 -26.37
CA SER A 80 -5.72 5.29 -25.33
C SER A 80 -6.36 5.62 -23.99
N ARG A 81 -7.36 6.51 -23.97
CA ARG A 81 -8.09 6.84 -22.73
C ARG A 81 -8.80 5.62 -22.13
N ALA A 82 -9.34 4.73 -22.94
CA ALA A 82 -9.98 3.49 -22.48
C ALA A 82 -8.99 2.53 -21.81
N LEU A 83 -7.74 2.41 -22.33
CA LEU A 83 -6.69 1.57 -21.74
C LEU A 83 -6.27 2.03 -20.32
N TYR A 84 -6.36 3.33 -20.05
CA TYR A 84 -5.98 3.90 -18.76
C TYR A 84 -7.17 4.17 -17.82
N ALA A 85 -8.37 3.73 -18.22
CA ALA A 85 -9.58 3.94 -17.42
C ALA A 85 -9.71 2.99 -16.23
N THR A 86 -8.90 1.94 -16.16
CA THR A 86 -8.91 0.93 -15.09
C THR A 86 -7.50 0.71 -14.51
N ASP A 87 -7.44 0.16 -13.33
CA ASP A 87 -6.25 -0.41 -12.71
C ASP A 87 -6.58 -1.83 -12.22
N ALA A 88 -5.88 -2.36 -11.20
CA ALA A 88 -6.17 -3.68 -10.66
C ALA A 88 -7.38 -3.70 -9.69
N SER A 89 -8.07 -2.57 -9.51
CA SER A 89 -9.25 -2.42 -8.66
C SER A 89 -10.57 -2.67 -9.39
N ASN A 90 -11.67 -2.56 -8.66
CA ASN A 90 -13.03 -2.55 -9.20
C ASN A 90 -13.45 -1.19 -9.80
N TYR A 91 -12.61 -0.18 -9.71
CA TYR A 91 -12.95 1.17 -10.13
C TYR A 91 -12.63 1.39 -11.61
N ARG A 92 -13.40 2.27 -12.24
CA ARG A 92 -13.21 2.70 -13.61
C ARG A 92 -13.52 4.18 -13.74
N GLN A 93 -12.54 4.96 -14.20
CA GLN A 93 -12.72 6.38 -14.54
C GLN A 93 -11.93 6.70 -15.80
N VAL A 94 -12.61 7.23 -16.82
CA VAL A 94 -11.96 7.57 -18.09
C VAL A 94 -11.16 8.85 -17.94
N PRO A 95 -9.82 8.83 -18.15
CA PRO A 95 -8.98 10.01 -18.01
C PRO A 95 -9.30 11.09 -19.06
N ILE A 96 -8.89 12.34 -18.80
CA ILE A 96 -8.93 13.45 -19.76
C ILE A 96 -8.03 13.10 -20.95
N GLY A 97 -6.83 12.63 -20.68
CA GLY A 97 -5.84 12.21 -21.66
C GLY A 97 -4.67 11.52 -20.96
N VAL A 98 -3.74 11.02 -21.75
CA VAL A 98 -2.54 10.32 -21.26
C VAL A 98 -1.30 10.98 -21.86
N VAL A 99 -0.31 11.24 -21.02
CA VAL A 99 1.03 11.70 -21.40
C VAL A 99 2.04 10.64 -20.99
N ILE A 100 2.94 10.28 -21.89
CA ILE A 100 4.06 9.36 -21.59
C ILE A 100 5.36 10.15 -21.74
N PRO A 101 5.88 10.71 -20.64
CA PRO A 101 7.03 11.61 -20.65
C PRO A 101 8.33 10.84 -20.96
N ARG A 102 9.27 11.49 -21.65
CA ARG A 102 10.62 10.95 -21.87
C ARG A 102 11.58 11.28 -20.74
N ASP A 103 11.34 12.41 -20.09
CA ASP A 103 12.18 12.89 -18.98
C ASP A 103 11.40 13.83 -18.03
N ALA A 104 12.09 14.30 -16.99
CA ALA A 104 11.51 15.19 -15.99
C ALA A 104 11.04 16.54 -16.59
N ASN A 105 11.61 17.02 -17.69
CA ASN A 105 11.17 18.28 -18.30
C ASN A 105 9.80 18.10 -18.98
N ASP A 106 9.57 16.96 -19.64
CA ASP A 106 8.26 16.63 -20.19
C ASP A 106 7.19 16.60 -19.08
N VAL A 107 7.54 16.10 -17.87
CA VAL A 107 6.62 16.12 -16.71
C VAL A 107 6.33 17.54 -16.26
N VAL A 108 7.36 18.39 -16.15
CA VAL A 108 7.21 19.81 -15.76
C VAL A 108 6.30 20.55 -16.74
N GLU A 109 6.52 20.40 -18.03
CA GLU A 109 5.70 21.03 -19.08
C GLU A 109 4.27 20.47 -19.08
N THR A 110 4.10 19.17 -18.83
CA THR A 110 2.77 18.54 -18.71
C THR A 110 1.98 19.13 -17.56
N VAL A 111 2.58 19.24 -16.37
CA VAL A 111 1.94 19.83 -15.19
C VAL A 111 1.65 21.32 -15.41
N ALA A 112 2.56 22.05 -16.05
CA ALA A 112 2.37 23.46 -16.38
C ALA A 112 1.18 23.67 -17.34
N ALA A 113 1.12 22.90 -18.42
CA ALA A 113 0.00 22.96 -19.36
C ALA A 113 -1.32 22.53 -18.68
N ALA A 114 -1.35 21.39 -17.99
CA ALA A 114 -2.55 20.93 -17.29
C ALA A 114 -3.09 22.00 -16.32
N ARG A 115 -2.21 22.66 -15.57
CA ARG A 115 -2.58 23.76 -14.65
C ARG A 115 -3.22 24.94 -15.35
N GLN A 116 -2.75 25.34 -16.54
CA GLN A 116 -3.34 26.44 -17.33
C GLN A 116 -4.82 26.19 -17.65
N TYR A 117 -5.18 24.93 -17.86
CA TYR A 117 -6.55 24.50 -18.13
C TYR A 117 -7.31 24.04 -16.88
N GLY A 118 -6.71 24.16 -15.68
CA GLY A 118 -7.31 23.66 -14.43
C GLY A 118 -7.48 22.13 -14.43
N ALA A 119 -6.82 21.41 -15.31
CA ALA A 119 -6.92 19.96 -15.39
C ALA A 119 -6.09 19.28 -14.29
N PRO A 120 -6.65 18.39 -13.49
CA PRO A 120 -5.88 17.61 -12.52
C PRO A 120 -4.90 16.68 -13.24
N VAL A 121 -3.82 16.31 -12.53
CA VAL A 121 -2.84 15.34 -13.02
C VAL A 121 -2.83 14.11 -12.12
N LEU A 122 -2.52 12.95 -12.69
CA LEU A 122 -2.38 11.70 -11.97
C LEU A 122 -1.11 10.97 -12.42
N ALA A 123 -0.14 10.83 -11.52
CA ALA A 123 1.03 10.00 -11.76
C ALA A 123 0.64 8.51 -11.77
N ARG A 124 1.11 7.75 -12.77
CA ARG A 124 0.82 6.32 -12.91
C ARG A 124 2.09 5.53 -13.21
N GLY A 125 2.25 4.39 -12.53
CA GLY A 125 3.26 3.38 -12.82
C GLY A 125 2.64 2.11 -13.40
N GLY A 126 2.81 0.98 -12.73
CA GLY A 126 2.32 -0.33 -13.19
C GLY A 126 0.80 -0.55 -13.14
N GLY A 127 0.03 0.37 -12.57
CA GLY A 127 -1.43 0.23 -12.47
C GLY A 127 -1.89 -0.89 -11.54
N THR A 128 -1.08 -1.24 -10.55
CA THR A 128 -1.28 -2.39 -9.64
C THR A 128 -2.10 -2.06 -8.39
N SER A 129 -2.63 -0.84 -8.27
CA SER A 129 -3.46 -0.40 -7.14
C SER A 129 -4.78 -1.17 -7.07
N LEU A 130 -5.20 -1.54 -5.85
CA LEU A 130 -6.42 -2.32 -5.60
C LEU A 130 -7.61 -1.47 -5.12
N ALA A 131 -7.43 -0.17 -4.90
CA ALA A 131 -8.49 0.74 -4.42
C ALA A 131 -8.71 1.95 -5.35
N GLY A 132 -8.33 1.86 -6.63
CA GLY A 132 -8.65 2.87 -7.65
C GLY A 132 -7.71 4.09 -7.68
N GLN A 133 -6.58 4.07 -6.98
CA GLN A 133 -5.66 5.21 -6.91
C GLN A 133 -5.06 5.58 -8.27
N CYS A 134 -5.02 4.64 -9.22
CA CYS A 134 -4.48 4.85 -10.57
C CYS A 134 -5.56 5.18 -11.62
N CYS A 135 -6.82 5.41 -11.21
CA CYS A 135 -7.94 5.77 -12.07
C CYS A 135 -8.51 7.13 -11.67
N ASN A 136 -8.54 8.09 -12.59
CA ASN A 136 -9.16 9.37 -12.31
C ASN A 136 -9.51 10.13 -13.61
N VAL A 137 -10.44 11.09 -13.49
CA VAL A 137 -10.71 12.09 -14.53
C VAL A 137 -9.61 13.17 -14.47
N ALA A 138 -8.43 12.84 -14.98
CA ALA A 138 -7.20 13.64 -14.92
C ALA A 138 -6.37 13.45 -16.19
N VAL A 139 -5.35 14.30 -16.38
CA VAL A 139 -4.25 13.99 -17.31
C VAL A 139 -3.35 12.97 -16.63
N VAL A 140 -3.39 11.72 -17.10
CA VAL A 140 -2.55 10.64 -16.58
C VAL A 140 -1.13 10.81 -17.12
N ILE A 141 -0.14 10.79 -16.22
CA ILE A 141 1.29 10.83 -16.56
C ILE A 141 1.86 9.44 -16.31
N ASP A 142 2.11 8.69 -17.37
CA ASP A 142 2.63 7.32 -17.31
C ASP A 142 4.15 7.29 -17.36
N PHE A 143 4.77 6.91 -16.24
CA PHE A 143 6.23 6.84 -16.10
C PHE A 143 6.84 5.53 -16.61
N SER A 144 6.03 4.49 -16.87
CA SER A 144 6.53 3.13 -17.05
C SER A 144 7.37 2.93 -18.32
N LYS A 145 7.11 3.71 -19.38
CA LYS A 145 7.69 3.45 -20.71
C LYS A 145 9.09 4.01 -20.90
N TYR A 146 9.39 5.21 -20.42
CA TYR A 146 10.66 5.90 -20.69
C TYR A 146 11.42 6.34 -19.43
N MET A 147 10.73 6.64 -18.34
CA MET A 147 11.33 7.10 -17.11
C MET A 147 11.57 5.94 -16.11
N HIS A 148 12.33 4.95 -16.53
CA HIS A 148 12.60 3.71 -15.76
C HIS A 148 14.10 3.41 -15.63
N ALA A 149 14.94 4.42 -15.64
CA ALA A 149 16.39 4.23 -15.48
C ALA A 149 16.79 4.09 -14.01
N ILE A 150 17.62 3.08 -13.71
CA ILE A 150 18.40 3.00 -12.49
C ILE A 150 19.66 3.83 -12.73
N ARG A 151 19.65 5.06 -12.18
CA ARG A 151 20.69 6.07 -12.44
C ARG A 151 22.03 5.73 -11.80
N ALA A 152 22.01 5.18 -10.59
CA ALA A 152 23.18 4.75 -9.86
C ALA A 152 22.85 3.74 -8.78
N ILE A 153 23.77 2.83 -8.48
CA ILE A 153 23.79 2.02 -7.25
C ILE A 153 25.14 2.30 -6.57
N ASP A 154 25.09 2.65 -5.30
CA ASP A 154 26.25 2.81 -4.42
C ASP A 154 26.24 1.67 -3.40
N PRO A 155 27.02 0.59 -3.61
CA PRO A 155 27.01 -0.55 -2.71
C PRO A 155 27.61 -0.24 -1.33
N GLN A 156 28.52 0.71 -1.24
CA GLN A 156 29.17 1.08 0.03
C GLN A 156 28.19 1.82 0.93
N ARG A 157 27.41 2.74 0.37
CA ARG A 157 26.38 3.49 1.09
C ARG A 157 25.05 2.74 1.14
N LYS A 158 24.92 1.65 0.39
CA LYS A 158 23.69 0.85 0.21
C LYS A 158 22.53 1.74 -0.28
N LEU A 159 22.80 2.54 -1.30
CA LEU A 159 21.82 3.45 -1.89
C LEU A 159 21.64 3.17 -3.39
N ALA A 160 20.44 3.38 -3.89
CA ALA A 160 20.15 3.45 -5.31
C ALA A 160 19.42 4.74 -5.65
N ARG A 161 19.75 5.33 -6.81
CA ARG A 161 19.05 6.47 -7.38
C ARG A 161 18.29 6.01 -8.62
N VAL A 162 16.98 6.21 -8.60
CA VAL A 162 16.05 5.61 -9.56
C VAL A 162 15.00 6.59 -10.06
N GLU A 163 14.58 6.41 -11.30
CA GLU A 163 13.41 7.07 -11.86
C GLU A 163 12.11 6.40 -11.42
N PRO A 164 10.96 7.11 -11.42
CA PRO A 164 9.70 6.60 -10.87
C PRO A 164 9.16 5.34 -11.55
N GLY A 165 9.44 5.16 -12.83
CA GLY A 165 8.97 4.03 -13.64
C GLY A 165 9.81 2.75 -13.51
N VAL A 166 10.88 2.75 -12.72
CA VAL A 166 11.67 1.52 -12.48
C VAL A 166 10.80 0.46 -11.85
N VAL A 167 10.71 -0.71 -12.48
CA VAL A 167 10.04 -1.89 -11.90
C VAL A 167 10.86 -2.41 -10.73
N LEU A 168 10.21 -2.84 -9.65
CA LEU A 168 10.88 -3.28 -8.44
C LEU A 168 11.89 -4.40 -8.71
N ASP A 169 11.50 -5.43 -9.47
CA ASP A 169 12.39 -6.55 -9.77
C ASP A 169 13.62 -6.11 -10.56
N ASP A 170 13.52 -5.15 -11.48
CA ASP A 170 14.67 -4.64 -12.22
C ASP A 170 15.72 -4.02 -11.27
N LEU A 171 15.25 -3.30 -10.22
CA LEU A 171 16.14 -2.77 -9.20
C LEU A 171 16.75 -3.88 -8.34
N ARG A 172 15.95 -4.87 -7.93
CA ARG A 172 16.39 -5.99 -7.11
C ARG A 172 17.44 -6.83 -7.82
N ASP A 173 17.18 -7.20 -9.07
CA ASP A 173 18.10 -7.99 -9.90
C ASP A 173 19.44 -7.25 -10.12
N ARG A 174 19.35 -5.93 -10.29
CA ARG A 174 20.54 -5.11 -10.45
C ARG A 174 21.34 -4.94 -9.15
N ALA A 175 20.65 -4.86 -8.01
CA ALA A 175 21.27 -4.73 -6.69
C ALA A 175 21.85 -6.06 -6.19
N GLU A 176 21.29 -7.20 -6.61
CA GLU A 176 21.74 -8.54 -6.21
C GLU A 176 23.20 -8.84 -6.55
N GLN A 177 23.74 -8.18 -7.59
CA GLN A 177 25.18 -8.24 -7.93
C GLN A 177 26.10 -7.79 -6.78
N TYR A 178 25.54 -7.06 -5.81
CA TYR A 178 26.22 -6.55 -4.62
C TYR A 178 25.70 -7.20 -3.33
N HIS A 179 24.94 -8.29 -3.42
CA HIS A 179 24.20 -8.91 -2.30
C HIS A 179 23.30 -7.89 -1.56
N LEU A 180 22.68 -6.99 -2.33
CA LEU A 180 21.75 -5.99 -1.86
C LEU A 180 20.37 -6.16 -2.52
N THR A 181 19.33 -5.71 -1.84
CA THR A 181 17.97 -5.69 -2.37
C THR A 181 17.21 -4.46 -1.87
N PHE A 182 16.17 -4.04 -2.60
CA PHE A 182 15.15 -3.15 -2.04
C PHE A 182 14.15 -4.02 -1.28
N GLY A 183 14.10 -3.85 0.05
CA GLY A 183 13.47 -4.83 0.93
C GLY A 183 11.95 -4.95 0.83
N PRO A 184 11.15 -3.86 0.75
CA PRO A 184 9.71 -3.98 0.55
C PRO A 184 9.39 -4.67 -0.78
N ASP A 185 8.65 -5.80 -0.73
CA ASP A 185 8.40 -6.67 -1.88
C ASP A 185 6.93 -7.10 -1.98
N PRO A 186 6.03 -6.21 -2.42
CA PRO A 186 4.63 -6.55 -2.62
C PRO A 186 4.46 -7.70 -3.62
N SER A 187 3.32 -8.38 -3.59
CA SER A 187 3.01 -9.49 -4.50
C SER A 187 3.09 -9.13 -5.99
N THR A 188 3.01 -7.84 -6.29
CA THR A 188 3.13 -7.27 -7.65
C THR A 188 4.55 -6.84 -8.01
N HIS A 189 5.57 -7.32 -7.31
CA HIS A 189 6.98 -6.91 -7.44
C HIS A 189 7.51 -6.89 -8.89
N ASN A 190 7.01 -7.77 -9.74
CA ASN A 190 7.39 -7.87 -11.14
C ASN A 190 6.67 -6.86 -12.08
N HIS A 191 5.78 -6.02 -11.56
CA HIS A 191 5.01 -5.03 -12.31
C HIS A 191 4.95 -3.66 -11.65
N CYS A 192 4.93 -3.60 -10.31
CA CYS A 192 4.87 -2.33 -9.60
C CYS A 192 6.15 -1.53 -9.82
N THR A 193 6.00 -0.20 -9.85
CA THR A 193 7.12 0.71 -10.05
C THR A 193 7.51 1.42 -8.76
N LEU A 194 8.77 1.85 -8.64
CA LEU A 194 9.26 2.54 -7.43
C LEU A 194 8.45 3.81 -7.13
N GLY A 195 8.06 4.58 -8.14
CA GLY A 195 7.17 5.75 -7.96
C GLY A 195 5.80 5.36 -7.41
N GLY A 196 5.22 4.26 -7.92
CA GLY A 196 3.97 3.70 -7.39
C GLY A 196 4.11 3.22 -5.95
N MET A 197 5.20 2.53 -5.61
CA MET A 197 5.49 2.09 -4.25
C MET A 197 5.67 3.27 -3.28
N ILE A 198 6.30 4.36 -3.72
CA ILE A 198 6.43 5.59 -2.94
C ILE A 198 5.05 6.22 -2.72
N GLY A 199 4.24 6.33 -3.76
CA GLY A 199 2.87 6.84 -3.65
C GLY A 199 2.00 6.06 -2.67
N ASN A 200 2.08 4.74 -2.69
CA ASN A 200 1.26 3.83 -1.89
C ASN A 200 1.84 3.55 -0.47
N ASN A 201 3.11 3.78 -0.21
CA ASN A 201 3.87 3.27 0.94
C ASN A 201 3.85 1.73 0.98
N SER A 202 4.17 1.11 -0.16
CA SER A 202 4.10 -0.35 -0.33
C SER A 202 4.96 -1.10 0.66
N CYS A 203 4.49 -2.27 1.02
CA CYS A 203 5.15 -3.24 1.88
C CYS A 203 5.12 -4.61 1.19
N GLY A 204 5.71 -5.62 1.84
CA GLY A 204 5.71 -6.97 1.32
C GLY A 204 6.09 -7.99 2.38
N VAL A 205 6.38 -9.20 1.93
CA VAL A 205 6.75 -10.34 2.77
C VAL A 205 7.99 -10.04 3.60
N HIS A 206 9.03 -9.42 2.97
CA HIS A 206 10.29 -9.09 3.62
C HIS A 206 10.27 -7.74 4.37
N SER A 207 9.12 -7.12 4.53
CA SER A 207 8.99 -5.93 5.38
C SER A 207 9.24 -6.22 6.87
N VAL A 208 9.22 -7.48 7.30
CA VAL A 208 9.70 -7.88 8.64
C VAL A 208 11.18 -7.54 8.79
N MET A 209 12.00 -7.83 7.79
CA MET A 209 13.44 -7.56 7.76
C MET A 209 13.75 -6.09 7.45
N ALA A 210 13.00 -5.48 6.53
CA ALA A 210 13.42 -4.25 5.85
C ALA A 210 12.47 -3.06 6.07
N GLY A 211 11.35 -3.23 6.77
CA GLY A 211 10.36 -2.17 6.94
C GLY A 211 9.52 -1.92 5.68
N LYS A 212 8.94 -0.75 5.61
CA LYS A 212 8.07 -0.26 4.54
C LYS A 212 8.85 0.61 3.55
N THR A 213 8.18 1.09 2.50
CA THR A 213 8.81 2.01 1.53
C THR A 213 9.29 3.31 2.20
N ASP A 214 8.52 3.90 3.14
CA ASP A 214 8.94 5.11 3.85
C ASP A 214 10.20 4.91 4.69
N ASP A 215 10.43 3.73 5.24
CA ASP A 215 11.64 3.39 5.98
C ASP A 215 12.89 3.36 5.07
N ASN A 216 12.69 3.19 3.77
CA ASN A 216 13.74 3.00 2.76
C ASN A 216 13.84 4.14 1.75
N VAL A 217 13.15 5.26 1.92
CA VAL A 217 13.32 6.47 1.11
C VAL A 217 14.21 7.46 1.85
N GLU A 218 15.29 7.88 1.20
CA GLU A 218 16.25 8.86 1.75
C GLU A 218 16.00 10.27 1.19
N GLU A 219 15.81 10.40 -0.12
CA GLU A 219 15.59 11.68 -0.79
C GLU A 219 14.63 11.51 -1.97
N LEU A 220 13.82 12.51 -2.23
CA LEU A 220 12.99 12.62 -3.42
C LEU A 220 13.26 13.92 -4.16
N GLU A 221 13.30 13.86 -5.49
CA GLU A 221 13.08 15.00 -6.32
C GLU A 221 11.61 15.05 -6.73
N VAL A 222 10.94 16.16 -6.43
CA VAL A 222 9.49 16.29 -6.57
C VAL A 222 9.10 17.56 -7.30
N LEU A 223 7.93 17.49 -7.93
CA LEU A 223 7.25 18.61 -8.58
C LEU A 223 5.88 18.81 -7.94
N THR A 224 5.62 20.02 -7.42
CA THR A 224 4.28 20.40 -6.98
C THR A 224 3.42 20.82 -8.16
N TYR A 225 2.09 20.81 -7.99
CA TYR A 225 1.16 21.22 -9.06
C TYR A 225 1.34 22.70 -9.47
N ASP A 226 1.83 23.56 -8.57
CA ASP A 226 2.14 24.96 -8.89
C ASP A 226 3.46 25.16 -9.68
N GLY A 227 4.18 24.07 -9.99
CA GLY A 227 5.38 24.06 -10.80
C GLY A 227 6.68 24.16 -10.00
N THR A 228 6.63 24.09 -8.66
CA THR A 228 7.84 24.14 -7.83
C THR A 228 8.54 22.79 -7.85
N ARG A 229 9.73 22.74 -8.44
CA ARG A 229 10.62 21.58 -8.44
C ARG A 229 11.62 21.69 -7.30
N MET A 230 11.75 20.66 -6.47
CA MET A 230 12.65 20.69 -5.32
C MET A 230 13.11 19.29 -4.91
N ARG A 231 14.28 19.22 -4.29
CA ARG A 231 14.77 18.04 -3.58
C ARG A 231 14.37 18.13 -2.12
N VAL A 232 13.89 17.03 -1.58
CA VAL A 232 13.41 16.90 -0.19
C VAL A 232 13.95 15.64 0.45
N GLY A 233 14.26 15.72 1.74
CA GLY A 233 14.80 14.61 2.53
C GLY A 233 14.73 14.94 4.01
N LYS A 234 15.63 14.32 4.77
CA LYS A 234 15.86 14.65 6.17
C LYS A 234 16.46 16.07 6.25
N THR A 235 15.92 16.91 7.12
CA THR A 235 16.27 18.33 7.22
C THR A 235 16.68 18.65 8.65
N THR A 236 17.92 19.09 8.85
CA THR A 236 18.41 19.53 10.17
C THR A 236 17.71 20.82 10.62
N PRO A 237 17.67 21.15 11.93
CA PRO A 237 17.08 22.39 12.41
C PRO A 237 17.68 23.63 11.73
N ASP A 238 19.02 23.70 11.59
CA ASP A 238 19.69 24.83 10.97
C ASP A 238 19.37 24.94 9.47
N GLU A 239 19.27 23.80 8.78
CA GLU A 239 18.85 23.76 7.39
C GLU A 239 17.39 24.18 7.21
N LEU A 240 16.51 23.78 8.13
CA LEU A 240 15.12 24.19 8.13
C LEU A 240 14.99 25.72 8.24
N GLU A 241 15.69 26.33 9.19
CA GLU A 241 15.70 27.78 9.34
C GLU A 241 16.27 28.48 8.09
N ARG A 242 17.35 27.95 7.53
CA ARG A 242 17.96 28.47 6.31
C ARG A 242 16.99 28.44 5.12
N ILE A 243 16.32 27.30 4.88
CA ILE A 243 15.34 27.15 3.80
C ILE A 243 14.18 28.13 3.96
N ILE A 244 13.68 28.31 5.19
CA ILE A 244 12.59 29.24 5.48
C ILE A 244 13.06 30.69 5.25
N HIS A 245 14.28 31.02 5.66
CA HIS A 245 14.85 32.37 5.48
C HIS A 245 15.13 32.70 4.01
N GLU A 246 15.60 31.75 3.21
CA GLU A 246 15.77 31.87 1.76
C GLU A 246 14.46 32.24 1.05
N GLY A 247 13.32 31.86 1.65
CA GLY A 247 12.00 32.26 1.18
C GLY A 247 11.56 31.57 -0.10
N GLY A 248 10.84 32.29 -0.95
CA GLY A 248 10.24 31.71 -2.15
C GLY A 248 9.19 30.64 -1.83
N ARG A 249 8.78 29.89 -2.83
CA ARG A 249 7.75 28.86 -2.66
C ARG A 249 8.22 27.69 -1.77
N ARG A 250 9.47 27.28 -1.95
CA ARG A 250 10.11 26.23 -1.11
C ARG A 250 10.12 26.64 0.36
N GLY A 251 10.56 27.86 0.68
CA GLY A 251 10.58 28.38 2.05
C GLY A 251 9.18 28.45 2.66
N GLN A 252 8.18 28.88 1.89
CA GLN A 252 6.77 28.89 2.33
C GLN A 252 6.25 27.49 2.67
N ILE A 253 6.52 26.49 1.84
CA ILE A 253 6.14 25.08 2.08
C ILE A 253 6.77 24.59 3.39
N TYR A 254 8.07 24.78 3.58
CA TYR A 254 8.77 24.35 4.79
C TYR A 254 8.28 25.09 6.04
N ALA A 255 7.98 26.39 5.95
CA ALA A 255 7.38 27.14 7.03
C ALA A 255 5.99 26.61 7.43
N GLN A 256 5.16 26.25 6.44
CA GLN A 256 3.84 25.65 6.69
C GLN A 256 3.95 24.24 7.30
N LEU A 257 4.88 23.40 6.83
CA LEU A 257 5.12 22.07 7.40
C LEU A 257 5.61 22.18 8.85
N ARG A 258 6.49 23.15 9.16
CA ARG A 258 6.91 23.45 10.53
C ARG A 258 5.73 23.87 11.40
N ALA A 259 4.92 24.80 10.94
CA ALA A 259 3.75 25.27 11.66
C ALA A 259 2.73 24.13 11.92
N LEU A 260 2.52 23.26 10.94
CA LEU A 260 1.69 22.07 11.09
C LEU A 260 2.25 21.14 12.16
N ARG A 261 3.55 20.83 12.11
CA ARG A 261 4.22 20.03 13.14
C ARG A 261 4.06 20.65 14.53
N ASP A 262 4.38 21.93 14.67
CA ASP A 262 4.36 22.62 15.97
C ASP A 262 2.95 22.66 16.56
N ARG A 263 1.95 22.83 15.71
CA ARG A 263 0.54 22.83 16.14
C ARG A 263 0.02 21.46 16.54
N TYR A 264 0.45 20.39 15.89
CA TYR A 264 -0.17 19.08 16.02
C TYR A 264 0.75 17.99 16.59
N SER A 265 1.98 18.30 17.02
CA SER A 265 2.96 17.32 17.46
C SER A 265 2.43 16.35 18.53
N ASP A 266 1.73 16.87 19.56
CA ASP A 266 1.18 16.04 20.62
C ASP A 266 0.01 15.16 20.13
N LEU A 267 -0.79 15.69 19.21
CA LEU A 267 -1.88 14.92 18.59
C LEU A 267 -1.32 13.80 17.71
N ILE A 268 -0.28 14.10 16.93
CA ILE A 268 0.40 13.11 16.10
C ILE A 268 0.95 11.98 16.97
N ARG A 269 1.68 12.28 18.05
CA ARG A 269 2.23 11.25 18.97
C ARG A 269 1.16 10.39 19.61
N ARG A 270 0.00 10.97 19.95
CA ARG A 270 -1.07 10.25 20.65
C ARG A 270 -1.99 9.46 19.71
N ARG A 271 -2.18 9.90 18.46
CA ARG A 271 -3.21 9.35 17.57
C ARG A 271 -2.66 8.40 16.50
N PHE A 272 -1.40 8.57 16.08
CA PHE A 272 -0.80 7.62 15.16
C PHE A 272 -0.46 6.33 15.90
N PRO A 273 -0.95 5.16 15.43
CA PRO A 273 -0.69 3.90 16.10
C PRO A 273 0.80 3.50 16.00
N ALA A 274 1.32 2.97 17.11
CA ALA A 274 2.68 2.41 17.15
C ALA A 274 2.66 0.96 16.65
N ILE A 275 2.42 0.76 15.35
CA ILE A 275 2.41 -0.54 14.69
C ILE A 275 3.38 -0.56 13.52
N PRO A 276 4.01 -1.70 13.19
CA PRO A 276 4.92 -1.80 12.06
C PRO A 276 4.24 -1.46 10.72
N ARG A 277 3.00 -1.92 10.54
CA ARG A 277 2.21 -1.76 9.30
C ARG A 277 1.39 -0.47 9.25
N ARG A 278 1.90 0.64 9.74
CA ARG A 278 1.25 1.93 9.59
C ARG A 278 1.51 2.50 8.20
N VAL A 279 0.55 2.38 7.29
CA VAL A 279 0.68 2.81 5.88
C VAL A 279 -0.40 3.78 5.43
N SER A 280 -1.53 3.85 6.14
CA SER A 280 -2.69 4.65 5.72
C SER A 280 -2.54 6.13 6.04
N GLY A 281 -2.93 6.98 5.10
CA GLY A 281 -2.97 8.43 5.25
C GLY A 281 -1.58 9.09 5.16
N TYR A 282 -1.57 10.41 5.35
CA TYR A 282 -0.33 11.19 5.30
C TYR A 282 0.60 10.85 6.45
N ASN A 283 1.88 10.68 6.17
CA ASN A 283 2.88 10.16 7.09
C ASN A 283 3.47 11.26 8.00
N LEU A 284 2.61 12.00 8.69
CA LEU A 284 2.95 13.17 9.51
C LEU A 284 3.98 12.90 10.63
N PRO A 285 4.08 11.69 11.23
CA PRO A 285 5.12 11.43 12.24
C PRO A 285 6.53 11.74 11.78
N TRP A 286 6.82 11.68 10.47
CA TRP A 286 8.15 12.03 9.93
C TRP A 286 8.46 13.53 9.98
N LEU A 287 7.49 14.42 10.32
CA LEU A 287 7.77 15.83 10.62
C LEU A 287 8.30 16.04 12.05
N LEU A 288 8.09 15.08 12.94
CA LEU A 288 8.51 15.24 14.35
C LEU A 288 10.04 15.35 14.46
N PRO A 289 10.56 16.15 15.41
CA PRO A 289 11.99 16.34 15.60
C PRO A 289 12.74 15.02 15.84
N GLU A 290 12.17 14.11 16.62
CA GLU A 290 12.74 12.80 16.89
C GLU A 290 12.89 11.92 15.64
N ASN A 291 12.12 12.20 14.57
CA ASN A 291 12.22 11.54 13.27
C ASN A 291 12.97 12.37 12.23
N GLY A 292 13.56 13.52 12.63
CA GLY A 292 14.50 14.31 11.86
C GLY A 292 13.88 15.18 10.78
N PHE A 293 12.60 15.58 10.90
CA PHE A 293 11.89 16.44 9.94
C PHE A 293 12.14 16.00 8.49
N ASN A 294 11.74 14.76 8.18
CA ASN A 294 12.05 14.12 6.90
C ASN A 294 10.89 14.29 5.91
N VAL A 295 10.98 15.32 5.05
CA VAL A 295 9.91 15.64 4.09
C VAL A 295 9.76 14.56 3.00
N ALA A 296 10.84 13.89 2.59
CA ALA A 296 10.73 12.78 1.65
C ALA A 296 9.83 11.67 2.21
N ARG A 297 10.04 11.28 3.47
CA ARG A 297 9.24 10.23 4.12
C ARG A 297 7.82 10.66 4.44
N VAL A 298 7.57 11.96 4.66
CA VAL A 298 6.20 12.51 4.79
C VAL A 298 5.39 12.32 3.50
N LEU A 299 6.05 12.44 2.35
CA LEU A 299 5.43 12.33 1.04
C LEU A 299 5.17 10.88 0.61
N VAL A 300 5.84 9.90 1.23
CA VAL A 300 5.56 8.48 0.98
C VAL A 300 4.17 8.13 1.53
N GLY A 301 3.34 7.52 0.71
CA GLY A 301 1.94 7.23 1.04
C GLY A 301 0.96 8.37 0.74
N SER A 302 1.41 9.44 0.04
CA SER A 302 0.54 10.57 -0.33
C SER A 302 -0.26 10.35 -1.62
N GLU A 303 -0.03 9.28 -2.34
CA GLU A 303 -0.79 8.81 -3.51
C GLU A 303 -1.04 9.90 -4.57
N SER A 304 0.01 10.62 -4.97
CA SER A 304 -0.02 11.75 -5.92
C SER A 304 -0.86 12.96 -5.49
N THR A 305 -1.36 13.02 -4.26
CA THR A 305 -2.20 14.16 -3.81
C THR A 305 -1.39 15.42 -3.46
N CYS A 306 -0.08 15.27 -3.21
CA CYS A 306 0.79 16.37 -2.82
C CYS A 306 1.77 16.78 -3.93
N VAL A 307 2.41 15.79 -4.58
CA VAL A 307 3.51 15.98 -5.52
C VAL A 307 3.52 14.91 -6.60
N THR A 308 4.20 15.20 -7.70
CA THR A 308 4.67 14.20 -8.67
C THR A 308 6.15 13.91 -8.39
N VAL A 309 6.50 12.64 -8.19
CA VAL A 309 7.89 12.20 -7.97
C VAL A 309 8.63 12.14 -9.31
N LEU A 310 9.79 12.77 -9.39
CA LEU A 310 10.64 12.80 -10.59
C LEU A 310 11.84 11.86 -10.49
N GLU A 311 12.42 11.74 -9.30
CA GLU A 311 13.55 10.85 -8.99
C GLU A 311 13.50 10.49 -7.50
N ALA A 312 13.99 9.31 -7.14
CA ALA A 312 14.11 8.88 -5.75
C ALA A 312 15.51 8.33 -5.46
N THR A 313 16.04 8.64 -4.27
CA THR A 313 17.15 7.93 -3.66
C THR A 313 16.61 7.01 -2.60
N VAL A 314 16.81 5.71 -2.78
CA VAL A 314 16.28 4.66 -1.91
C VAL A 314 17.42 3.87 -1.26
N ARG A 315 17.17 3.40 -0.03
CA ARG A 315 18.08 2.54 0.70
C ARG A 315 17.91 1.10 0.29
N LEU A 316 19.01 0.42 0.11
CA LEU A 316 19.08 -1.02 -0.09
C LEU A 316 19.46 -1.70 1.24
N VAL A 317 19.01 -2.92 1.42
CA VAL A 317 19.36 -3.76 2.56
C VAL A 317 20.15 -4.98 2.08
N HIS A 318 20.85 -5.64 2.99
CA HIS A 318 21.53 -6.91 2.66
C HIS A 318 20.52 -7.96 2.18
N SER A 319 20.84 -8.65 1.09
CA SER A 319 20.08 -9.78 0.55
C SER A 319 20.80 -11.07 0.94
N PRO A 320 20.26 -11.84 1.91
CA PRO A 320 20.87 -13.12 2.27
C PRO A 320 20.90 -14.07 1.07
N PRO A 321 22.08 -14.62 0.70
CA PRO A 321 22.20 -15.47 -0.47
C PRO A 321 21.54 -16.83 -0.30
N VAL A 322 21.34 -17.26 0.93
CA VAL A 322 20.70 -18.54 1.25
C VAL A 322 19.51 -18.31 2.20
N ARG A 323 18.45 -19.04 1.94
CA ARG A 323 17.21 -18.98 2.72
C ARG A 323 16.77 -20.38 3.10
N SER A 324 16.08 -20.51 4.23
CA SER A 324 15.42 -21.72 4.69
C SER A 324 14.00 -21.39 5.13
N LEU A 325 13.03 -22.13 4.66
CA LEU A 325 11.63 -21.94 4.96
C LEU A 325 11.16 -22.98 5.98
N LEU A 326 10.71 -22.52 7.15
CA LEU A 326 10.01 -23.32 8.14
C LEU A 326 8.52 -23.06 8.06
N VAL A 327 7.71 -24.10 7.94
CA VAL A 327 6.25 -24.01 8.01
C VAL A 327 5.77 -24.64 9.32
N LEU A 328 4.99 -23.87 10.09
CA LEU A 328 4.37 -24.26 11.35
C LEU A 328 2.88 -24.44 11.13
N GLY A 329 2.31 -25.60 11.42
CA GLY A 329 0.89 -25.92 11.27
C GLY A 329 0.19 -25.99 12.64
N TYR A 330 -0.71 -25.07 12.89
CA TYR A 330 -1.52 -24.95 14.10
C TYR A 330 -2.94 -25.51 13.89
N ALA A 331 -3.65 -25.78 14.97
CA ALA A 331 -5.05 -26.23 14.90
C ALA A 331 -5.98 -25.21 14.22
N ASP A 332 -5.65 -23.92 14.31
CA ASP A 332 -6.35 -22.82 13.65
C ASP A 332 -5.44 -21.61 13.46
N VAL A 333 -5.92 -20.64 12.65
CA VAL A 333 -5.18 -19.40 12.34
C VAL A 333 -5.04 -18.47 13.57
N TYR A 334 -5.92 -18.60 14.57
CA TYR A 334 -5.89 -17.77 15.77
C TYR A 334 -4.73 -18.17 16.68
N GLN A 335 -4.51 -19.49 16.84
CA GLN A 335 -3.34 -20.00 17.55
C GLN A 335 -2.07 -19.63 16.82
N ALA A 336 -2.04 -19.73 15.50
CA ALA A 336 -0.93 -19.21 14.70
C ALA A 336 -0.64 -17.73 15.03
N GLY A 337 -1.69 -16.90 15.12
CA GLY A 337 -1.59 -15.50 15.50
C GLY A 337 -1.05 -15.24 16.93
N ASP A 338 -1.32 -16.14 17.87
CA ASP A 338 -0.85 -16.02 19.26
C ASP A 338 0.68 -16.22 19.38
N HIS A 339 1.29 -17.00 18.49
CA HIS A 339 2.72 -17.33 18.52
C HIS A 339 3.62 -16.34 17.76
N ILE A 340 3.06 -15.27 17.16
CA ILE A 340 3.82 -14.32 16.35
C ILE A 340 4.97 -13.68 17.11
N ALA A 341 4.75 -13.24 18.37
CA ALA A 341 5.78 -12.60 19.16
C ALA A 341 6.96 -13.54 19.47
N GLU A 342 6.68 -14.80 19.76
CA GLU A 342 7.70 -15.83 19.97
C GLU A 342 8.52 -16.09 18.71
N VAL A 343 7.86 -16.26 17.56
CA VAL A 343 8.53 -16.46 16.26
C VAL A 343 9.41 -15.26 15.91
N LEU A 344 8.92 -14.02 16.10
CA LEU A 344 9.68 -12.80 15.83
C LEU A 344 10.92 -12.65 16.72
N ALA A 345 10.93 -13.22 17.93
CA ALA A 345 12.11 -13.23 18.81
C ALA A 345 13.32 -13.96 18.17
N HIS A 346 13.07 -14.89 17.24
CA HIS A 346 14.09 -15.59 16.46
C HIS A 346 14.56 -14.84 15.22
N LYS A 347 14.07 -13.60 14.97
CA LYS A 347 14.49 -12.68 13.92
C LYS A 347 14.39 -13.26 12.49
N PRO A 348 13.24 -13.82 12.09
CA PRO A 348 13.05 -14.24 10.70
C PRO A 348 13.13 -13.05 9.76
N ILE A 349 13.47 -13.30 8.50
CA ILE A 349 13.43 -12.29 7.43
C ILE A 349 12.03 -12.10 6.85
N ALA A 350 11.17 -13.13 6.97
CA ALA A 350 9.76 -13.10 6.58
C ALA A 350 8.92 -13.94 7.55
N LEU A 351 7.67 -13.50 7.79
CA LEU A 351 6.70 -14.21 8.62
C LEU A 351 5.28 -13.94 8.12
N GLU A 352 4.71 -14.92 7.44
CA GLU A 352 3.40 -14.86 6.79
C GLU A 352 2.43 -15.86 7.39
N GLY A 353 1.14 -15.53 7.37
CA GLY A 353 0.08 -16.41 7.83
C GLY A 353 -0.93 -16.75 6.74
N ILE A 354 -1.47 -17.98 6.79
CA ILE A 354 -2.57 -18.44 5.94
C ILE A 354 -3.55 -19.29 6.74
N ASP A 355 -4.83 -19.24 6.40
CA ASP A 355 -5.88 -20.04 7.01
C ASP A 355 -6.33 -21.22 6.12
N ASP A 356 -7.11 -22.14 6.69
CA ASP A 356 -7.68 -23.30 6.01
C ASP A 356 -8.69 -22.92 4.93
N ARG A 357 -9.34 -21.75 5.07
CA ARG A 357 -10.26 -21.25 4.07
C ARG A 357 -9.56 -20.90 2.78
N LEU A 358 -8.43 -20.16 2.83
CA LEU A 358 -7.61 -19.90 1.66
C LEU A 358 -7.22 -21.21 0.96
N VAL A 359 -6.75 -22.20 1.73
CA VAL A 359 -6.35 -23.52 1.22
C VAL A 359 -7.55 -24.25 0.58
N SER A 360 -8.74 -24.17 1.20
CA SER A 360 -9.98 -24.73 0.65
C SER A 360 -10.40 -24.07 -0.67
N ASP A 361 -10.30 -22.74 -0.74
CA ASP A 361 -10.64 -21.96 -1.93
C ASP A 361 -9.68 -22.25 -3.09
N MET A 362 -8.39 -22.42 -2.81
CA MET A 362 -7.40 -22.90 -3.78
C MET A 362 -7.77 -24.27 -4.36
N LYS A 363 -8.17 -25.22 -3.49
CA LYS A 363 -8.60 -26.56 -3.92
C LYS A 363 -9.84 -26.49 -4.82
N LYS A 364 -10.85 -25.70 -4.46
CA LYS A 364 -12.08 -25.51 -5.26
C LYS A 364 -11.78 -24.93 -6.64
N LYS A 365 -10.87 -23.98 -6.72
CA LYS A 365 -10.42 -23.36 -7.98
C LYS A 365 -9.41 -24.20 -8.74
N ARG A 366 -8.96 -25.32 -8.20
CA ARG A 366 -7.88 -26.18 -8.76
C ARG A 366 -6.59 -25.41 -9.00
N LEU A 367 -6.30 -24.46 -8.11
CA LEU A 367 -5.05 -23.71 -8.13
C LEU A 367 -4.00 -24.49 -7.34
N HIS A 368 -3.00 -25.01 -8.03
CA HIS A 368 -1.84 -25.67 -7.43
C HIS A 368 -2.19 -26.72 -6.36
N PRO A 369 -3.10 -27.69 -6.62
CA PRO A 369 -3.56 -28.65 -5.62
C PRO A 369 -2.42 -29.51 -5.05
N GLU A 370 -1.40 -29.79 -5.85
CA GLU A 370 -0.18 -30.52 -5.46
C GLU A 370 0.68 -29.74 -4.45
N TYR A 371 0.63 -28.41 -4.47
CA TYR A 371 1.45 -27.58 -3.58
C TYR A 371 0.85 -27.51 -2.17
N VAL A 372 -0.46 -27.52 -2.09
CA VAL A 372 -1.17 -27.52 -0.80
C VAL A 372 -0.87 -28.79 0.02
N GLN A 373 -0.57 -29.91 -0.64
CA GLN A 373 -0.20 -31.16 0.02
C GLN A 373 1.17 -31.12 0.71
N LEU A 374 2.00 -30.13 0.39
CA LEU A 374 3.29 -29.94 1.04
C LEU A 374 3.18 -29.32 2.43
N LEU A 375 2.06 -28.64 2.75
CA LEU A 375 1.83 -28.05 4.06
C LEU A 375 1.79 -29.15 5.14
N PRO A 376 2.42 -28.91 6.32
CA PRO A 376 2.28 -29.79 7.45
C PRO A 376 0.83 -29.84 7.97
N GLU A 377 0.49 -30.81 8.80
CA GLU A 377 -0.83 -30.93 9.40
C GLU A 377 -1.24 -29.66 10.12
N GLY A 378 -2.50 -29.20 9.94
CA GLY A 378 -3.01 -27.96 10.57
C GLY A 378 -4.19 -27.38 9.81
N SER A 379 -4.74 -26.28 10.37
CA SER A 379 -5.79 -25.45 9.79
C SER A 379 -5.43 -23.95 9.82
N GLY A 380 -4.28 -23.61 10.34
CA GLY A 380 -3.66 -22.29 10.29
C GLY A 380 -2.16 -22.45 10.23
N TRP A 381 -1.50 -21.76 9.29
CA TRP A 381 -0.06 -21.95 9.10
C TRP A 381 0.70 -20.65 9.18
N LEU A 382 1.91 -20.72 9.77
CA LEU A 382 2.93 -19.68 9.67
C LEU A 382 4.03 -20.15 8.73
N LEU A 383 4.35 -19.30 7.76
CA LEU A 383 5.49 -19.44 6.86
C LEU A 383 6.61 -18.54 7.39
N VAL A 384 7.68 -19.13 7.88
CA VAL A 384 8.77 -18.44 8.57
C VAL A 384 10.05 -18.63 7.75
N GLU A 385 10.56 -17.55 7.16
CA GLU A 385 11.79 -17.60 6.36
C GLU A 385 12.98 -17.06 7.16
N PHE A 386 14.07 -17.80 7.17
CA PHE A 386 15.36 -17.39 7.72
C PHE A 386 16.35 -17.18 6.59
N GLY A 387 17.20 -16.16 6.72
CA GLY A 387 18.23 -15.85 5.73
C GLY A 387 19.61 -15.80 6.38
N ALA A 388 20.63 -16.34 5.70
CA ALA A 388 22.00 -16.35 6.17
C ALA A 388 23.01 -16.39 5.01
N GLU A 389 24.30 -16.38 5.33
CA GLU A 389 25.37 -16.52 4.35
C GLU A 389 25.53 -17.98 3.87
N THR A 390 25.17 -18.94 4.72
CA THR A 390 25.27 -20.36 4.41
C THR A 390 23.97 -21.10 4.72
N ARG A 391 23.75 -22.24 4.03
CA ARG A 391 22.61 -23.13 4.29
C ARG A 391 22.58 -23.62 5.74
N ALA A 392 23.76 -24.00 6.27
CA ALA A 392 23.87 -24.51 7.63
C ALA A 392 23.43 -23.47 8.67
N GLU A 393 23.76 -22.19 8.45
CA GLU A 393 23.33 -21.09 9.33
C GLU A 393 21.83 -20.83 9.25
N ALA A 394 21.27 -20.77 8.04
CA ALA A 394 19.82 -20.57 7.85
C ALA A 394 19.01 -21.72 8.47
N ASP A 395 19.43 -22.96 8.25
CA ASP A 395 18.80 -24.13 8.85
C ASP A 395 18.97 -24.17 10.39
N ALA A 396 20.11 -23.74 10.91
CA ALA A 396 20.32 -23.65 12.35
C ALA A 396 19.38 -22.65 13.02
N GLN A 397 19.12 -21.51 12.39
CA GLN A 397 18.14 -20.53 12.86
C GLN A 397 16.72 -21.15 12.90
N ALA A 398 16.32 -21.82 11.83
CA ALA A 398 15.03 -22.50 11.76
C ALA A 398 14.90 -23.61 12.83
N ARG A 399 15.93 -24.43 13.02
CA ARG A 399 15.95 -25.50 14.04
C ARG A 399 15.91 -24.92 15.46
N SER A 400 16.58 -23.78 15.70
CA SER A 400 16.51 -23.09 17.01
C SER A 400 15.06 -22.71 17.35
N LEU A 401 14.29 -22.19 16.39
CA LEU A 401 12.87 -21.92 16.56
C LEU A 401 12.07 -23.21 16.78
N MET A 402 12.32 -24.26 15.98
CA MET A 402 11.64 -25.56 16.16
C MET A 402 11.86 -26.13 17.57
N ASP A 403 13.08 -26.04 18.09
CA ASP A 403 13.41 -26.57 19.43
C ASP A 403 12.82 -25.72 20.56
N ALA A 404 12.60 -24.43 20.34
CA ALA A 404 11.88 -23.57 21.27
C ALA A 404 10.39 -23.97 21.34
N ILE A 405 9.72 -24.00 20.19
CA ILE A 405 8.28 -24.28 20.07
C ILE A 405 7.92 -25.74 20.47
N LYS A 406 8.81 -26.72 20.29
CA LYS A 406 8.59 -28.09 20.77
C LYS A 406 8.34 -28.21 22.28
N ARG A 407 8.70 -27.18 23.05
CA ARG A 407 8.50 -27.17 24.54
C ARG A 407 7.09 -26.77 24.93
N ASP A 408 6.31 -26.28 23.96
CA ASP A 408 4.92 -25.91 24.21
C ASP A 408 4.09 -27.15 24.59
N PRO A 409 3.08 -27.01 25.45
CA PRO A 409 2.18 -28.11 25.81
C PRO A 409 1.48 -28.75 24.60
N ASN A 410 1.18 -27.96 23.56
CA ASN A 410 0.54 -28.37 22.30
C ASN A 410 1.34 -27.80 21.13
N PRO A 411 2.51 -28.37 20.81
CA PRO A 411 3.35 -27.82 19.77
C PRO A 411 2.68 -27.99 18.39
N PRO A 412 2.85 -27.04 17.47
CA PRO A 412 2.36 -27.18 16.10
C PRO A 412 3.09 -28.30 15.37
N SER A 413 2.49 -28.80 14.31
CA SER A 413 3.25 -29.59 13.33
C SER A 413 4.29 -28.70 12.65
N MET A 414 5.45 -29.25 12.30
CA MET A 414 6.57 -28.46 11.79
C MET A 414 7.21 -29.15 10.58
N LYS A 415 7.49 -28.39 9.53
CA LYS A 415 8.23 -28.87 8.36
C LYS A 415 9.24 -27.83 7.93
N LEU A 416 10.51 -28.20 7.98
CA LEU A 416 11.61 -27.42 7.43
C LEU A 416 11.81 -27.81 5.96
N PHE A 417 11.80 -26.82 5.08
CA PHE A 417 12.11 -26.96 3.66
C PHE A 417 13.54 -26.50 3.44
N ASP A 418 14.36 -27.38 2.93
CA ASP A 418 15.77 -27.14 2.60
C ASP A 418 16.06 -27.22 1.09
N ASN A 419 15.02 -27.52 0.32
CA ASN A 419 15.06 -27.54 -1.14
C ASN A 419 14.49 -26.23 -1.71
N PRO A 420 15.28 -25.42 -2.42
CA PRO A 420 14.84 -24.15 -2.99
C PRO A 420 13.62 -24.24 -3.92
N GLN A 421 13.39 -25.41 -4.55
CA GLN A 421 12.21 -25.61 -5.40
C GLN A 421 10.94 -25.78 -4.58
N GLU A 422 10.99 -26.53 -3.47
CA GLU A 422 9.85 -26.68 -2.56
C GLU A 422 9.55 -25.37 -1.84
N GLU A 423 10.57 -24.63 -1.42
CA GLU A 423 10.41 -23.29 -0.82
C GLU A 423 9.64 -22.35 -1.76
N ARG A 424 10.06 -22.27 -3.05
CA ARG A 424 9.35 -21.47 -4.06
C ARG A 424 7.91 -21.92 -4.24
N THR A 425 7.66 -23.22 -4.19
CA THR A 425 6.34 -23.82 -4.31
C THR A 425 5.41 -23.41 -3.17
N ILE A 426 5.89 -23.42 -1.93
CA ILE A 426 5.11 -22.95 -0.76
C ILE A 426 4.84 -21.46 -0.85
N TRP A 427 5.81 -20.65 -1.29
CA TRP A 427 5.59 -19.22 -1.52
C TRP A 427 4.53 -18.94 -2.60
N LEU A 428 4.39 -19.80 -3.62
CA LEU A 428 3.32 -19.70 -4.61
C LEU A 428 1.94 -19.92 -3.98
N VAL A 429 1.80 -20.84 -3.00
CA VAL A 429 0.54 -20.99 -2.23
C VAL A 429 0.15 -19.67 -1.60
N ARG A 430 1.08 -19.00 -0.89
CA ARG A 430 0.83 -17.72 -0.24
C ARG A 430 0.52 -16.60 -1.24
N ARG A 431 1.26 -16.49 -2.34
CA ARG A 431 1.07 -15.47 -3.38
C ARG A 431 -0.25 -15.64 -4.13
N SER A 432 -0.78 -16.85 -4.20
CA SER A 432 -2.06 -17.14 -4.85
C SER A 432 -3.27 -16.62 -4.08
N GLY A 433 -3.10 -16.12 -2.84
CA GLY A 433 -4.18 -15.71 -1.95
C GLY A 433 -5.19 -14.76 -2.58
N LEU A 434 -4.73 -13.70 -3.25
CA LEU A 434 -5.59 -12.74 -3.93
C LEU A 434 -6.47 -13.41 -5.01
N GLY A 435 -5.84 -14.19 -5.89
CA GLY A 435 -6.54 -14.90 -6.96
C GLY A 435 -7.40 -16.06 -6.43
N ALA A 436 -6.98 -16.72 -5.37
CA ALA A 436 -7.68 -17.87 -4.79
C ALA A 436 -9.01 -17.48 -4.14
N THR A 437 -9.02 -16.35 -3.42
CA THR A 437 -10.19 -15.90 -2.64
C THR A 437 -11.17 -15.05 -3.43
N ALA A 438 -10.81 -14.57 -4.62
CA ALA A 438 -11.71 -13.84 -5.50
C ALA A 438 -12.57 -14.78 -6.35
N ARG A 439 -13.89 -14.57 -6.42
CA ARG A 439 -14.82 -15.30 -7.29
C ARG A 439 -14.69 -16.83 -7.19
N VAL A 440 -14.79 -17.34 -5.99
CA VAL A 440 -14.71 -18.78 -5.71
C VAL A 440 -15.97 -19.47 -6.23
N PRO A 441 -15.88 -20.60 -6.97
CA PRO A 441 -17.05 -21.34 -7.46
C PRO A 441 -18.02 -21.69 -6.31
N ASP A 442 -19.32 -21.56 -6.58
CA ASP A 442 -20.40 -21.85 -5.64
C ASP A 442 -20.41 -21.01 -4.36
N GLN A 443 -19.77 -19.84 -4.39
CA GLN A 443 -19.79 -18.85 -3.31
C GLN A 443 -20.27 -17.50 -3.86
N LYS A 444 -20.71 -16.61 -2.94
CA LYS A 444 -20.96 -15.20 -3.27
C LYS A 444 -19.65 -14.52 -3.67
N ASP A 445 -19.75 -13.52 -4.54
CA ASP A 445 -18.60 -12.68 -4.88
C ASP A 445 -18.01 -12.06 -3.61
N THR A 446 -16.70 -12.08 -3.53
CA THR A 446 -15.96 -11.45 -2.42
C THR A 446 -15.78 -9.96 -2.67
N TRP A 447 -15.81 -9.18 -1.60
CA TRP A 447 -15.53 -7.75 -1.65
C TRP A 447 -14.04 -7.49 -1.48
N GLU A 448 -13.46 -6.69 -2.37
CA GLU A 448 -12.02 -6.42 -2.43
C GLU A 448 -11.64 -5.04 -1.85
N GLY A 449 -12.59 -4.28 -1.33
CA GLY A 449 -12.37 -2.89 -0.91
C GLY A 449 -11.88 -2.71 0.53
N TRP A 450 -11.90 -3.75 1.36
CA TRP A 450 -11.41 -3.72 2.75
C TRP A 450 -10.45 -4.88 2.97
N GLU A 451 -9.22 -4.65 2.60
CA GLU A 451 -8.26 -5.73 2.46
C GLU A 451 -7.26 -5.81 3.60
N ASP A 452 -6.67 -4.68 3.97
CA ASP A 452 -5.62 -4.65 4.99
C ASP A 452 -6.13 -4.05 6.29
N SER A 453 -6.03 -4.82 7.37
CA SER A 453 -6.14 -4.33 8.73
C SER A 453 -4.92 -4.73 9.54
N ALA A 454 -4.49 -3.87 10.47
CA ALA A 454 -3.26 -4.10 11.21
C ALA A 454 -3.39 -3.76 12.68
N VAL A 455 -2.77 -4.59 13.51
CA VAL A 455 -2.65 -4.44 14.96
C VAL A 455 -1.18 -4.65 15.38
N PRO A 456 -0.79 -4.34 16.60
CA PRO A 456 0.49 -4.80 17.11
C PRO A 456 0.62 -6.32 16.94
N PRO A 457 1.75 -6.84 16.42
CA PRO A 457 1.90 -8.27 16.11
C PRO A 457 1.53 -9.21 17.25
N GLU A 458 1.86 -8.85 18.48
CA GLU A 458 1.54 -9.61 19.69
C GLU A 458 0.05 -9.67 20.03
N LYS A 459 -0.78 -8.86 19.37
CA LYS A 459 -2.25 -8.85 19.54
C LYS A 459 -2.99 -9.55 18.42
N LEU A 460 -2.27 -10.09 17.43
CA LEU A 460 -2.89 -10.57 16.20
C LEU A 460 -3.88 -11.72 16.46
N GLY A 461 -3.53 -12.73 17.26
CA GLY A 461 -4.44 -13.85 17.53
C GLY A 461 -5.75 -13.42 18.18
N GLY A 462 -5.69 -12.51 19.16
CA GLY A 462 -6.89 -11.92 19.78
C GLY A 462 -7.73 -11.15 18.76
N TYR A 463 -7.08 -10.32 17.95
CA TYR A 463 -7.76 -9.56 16.90
C TYR A 463 -8.48 -10.47 15.88
N LEU A 464 -7.83 -11.54 15.43
CA LEU A 464 -8.43 -12.48 14.48
C LEU A 464 -9.69 -13.18 15.06
N ARG A 465 -9.69 -13.50 16.37
CA ARG A 465 -10.87 -14.06 17.07
C ARG A 465 -12.01 -13.06 17.13
N ASP A 466 -11.71 -11.81 17.51
CA ASP A 466 -12.73 -10.75 17.61
C ASP A 466 -13.31 -10.43 16.23
N LEU A 467 -12.46 -10.35 15.20
CA LEU A 467 -12.88 -10.15 13.81
C LEU A 467 -13.78 -11.29 13.33
N ARG A 468 -13.41 -12.56 13.61
CA ARG A 468 -14.24 -13.72 13.25
C ARG A 468 -15.60 -13.68 13.93
N LYS A 469 -15.61 -13.34 15.21
CA LYS A 469 -16.87 -13.19 15.96
C LYS A 469 -17.78 -12.15 15.31
N LEU A 470 -17.23 -10.97 15.01
CA LEU A 470 -17.96 -9.89 14.34
C LEU A 470 -18.50 -10.33 12.98
N LEU A 471 -17.69 -10.96 12.15
CA LEU A 471 -18.12 -11.46 10.83
C LEU A 471 -19.24 -12.49 10.94
N ASN A 472 -19.17 -13.39 11.92
CA ASN A 472 -20.19 -14.39 12.17
C ASN A 472 -21.53 -13.76 12.60
N GLU A 473 -21.51 -12.68 13.40
CA GLU A 473 -22.72 -11.95 13.80
C GLU A 473 -23.46 -11.38 12.58
N TYR A 474 -22.74 -11.02 11.50
CA TYR A 474 -23.32 -10.52 10.27
C TYR A 474 -23.47 -11.60 9.17
N GLY A 475 -23.13 -12.84 9.45
CA GLY A 475 -23.21 -13.94 8.48
C GLY A 475 -22.20 -13.87 7.34
N TYR A 476 -21.07 -13.18 7.53
CA TYR A 476 -20.00 -13.09 6.56
C TYR A 476 -18.95 -14.19 6.77
N ALA A 477 -18.56 -14.79 5.66
CA ALA A 477 -17.40 -15.65 5.59
C ALA A 477 -16.20 -14.85 5.07
N CYS A 478 -15.00 -15.17 5.55
CA CYS A 478 -13.79 -14.43 5.22
C CYS A 478 -12.57 -15.35 5.31
N ALA A 479 -11.69 -15.32 4.31
CA ALA A 479 -10.35 -15.86 4.40
C ALA A 479 -9.44 -14.89 5.15
N LEU A 480 -8.53 -15.41 5.98
CA LEU A 480 -7.63 -14.65 6.83
C LEU A 480 -6.19 -15.06 6.54
N TYR A 481 -5.47 -14.24 5.81
CA TYR A 481 -4.08 -14.49 5.48
C TYR A 481 -3.33 -13.16 5.43
N GLY A 482 -2.01 -13.15 5.45
CA GLY A 482 -1.31 -11.87 5.35
C GLY A 482 0.04 -11.83 6.03
N HIS A 483 0.51 -10.60 6.23
CA HIS A 483 1.82 -10.28 6.78
C HIS A 483 1.78 -10.34 8.32
N PHE A 484 1.61 -11.55 8.84
CA PHE A 484 1.38 -11.75 10.27
C PHE A 484 2.55 -11.25 11.13
N GLY A 485 3.79 -11.33 10.62
CA GLY A 485 4.95 -10.78 11.31
C GLY A 485 4.91 -9.25 11.50
N GLN A 486 4.06 -8.55 10.76
CA GLN A 486 3.79 -7.13 10.95
C GLN A 486 2.41 -6.85 11.58
N GLY A 487 1.72 -7.88 12.04
CA GLY A 487 0.38 -7.78 12.59
C GLY A 487 -0.70 -7.41 11.57
N CYS A 488 -0.43 -7.62 10.27
CA CYS A 488 -1.34 -7.26 9.18
C CYS A 488 -2.05 -8.50 8.64
N VAL A 489 -3.36 -8.38 8.43
CA VAL A 489 -4.21 -9.42 7.85
C VAL A 489 -4.96 -8.89 6.65
N HIS A 490 -4.99 -9.68 5.57
CA HIS A 490 -5.89 -9.51 4.45
C HIS A 490 -7.20 -10.22 4.75
N THR A 491 -8.32 -9.56 4.50
CA THR A 491 -9.67 -10.07 4.74
C THR A 491 -10.44 -10.11 3.43
N ARG A 492 -10.90 -11.30 3.06
CA ARG A 492 -11.61 -11.51 1.79
C ARG A 492 -12.82 -12.42 1.92
#